data_59309df33ca1e4898ebeecd3fa4b4f0b
#
_entry.id   59309df33ca1e4898ebeecd3fa4b4f0b
#
_cell.length_a   1.000
_cell.length_b   1.000
_cell.length_c   1.000
_cell.angle_alpha   90.00
_cell.angle_beta   90.00
_cell.angle_gamma   90.00
#
_symmetry.space_group_name_H-M   'P 1'
#
loop_
_entity.id
_entity.type
_entity.pdbx_description
1 polymer ?
#
loop_
_entity_poly.entity_id
_entity_poly.type
_entity_poly.pdbx_seq_one_letter_code
_entity_poly.pdbx_strand_id
1 'polypeptide(L)'
;MTKRKIETYEGSGNVFADLGLPNPEERLLKSSIVTELHRLIKARGLTQVKAAKLIGISQPDLSHLLRGDDDYSAECLMKMLTMFEQDIEIVMRPHRKAGEPGRITFKPVAA
;
A
#
# COMPACT_ATOMS: atom_id res chain seq x y z
N MET A 1 4.51 12.83 -2.25
CA MET A 1 4.80 12.75 -2.50
C MET A 1 4.91 12.60 -2.58
N THR A 2 4.80 12.36 -2.36
CA THR A 2 5.11 12.12 -2.48
C THR A 2 5.38 11.75 -2.56
N LYS A 3 5.73 11.93 -2.43
CA LYS A 3 6.25 11.71 -2.61
C LYS A 3 6.63 11.73 -2.36
N ARG A 4 6.84 11.91 -2.10
CA ARG A 4 7.44 12.04 -2.04
C ARG A 4 8.07 12.29 -1.81
N LYS A 5 8.52 12.52 -1.66
CA LYS A 5 9.22 12.77 -1.78
C LYS A 5 10.01 12.59 -1.21
N ILE A 6 9.93 12.23 -0.72
CA ILE A 6 11.20 12.35 -0.35
C ILE A 6 12.31 11.90 -1.19
N GLU A 7 12.46 12.51 -2.24
CA GLU A 7 13.36 12.15 -3.29
C GLU A 7 14.80 12.24 -2.87
N THR A 8 15.09 13.00 -1.84
CA THR A 8 16.46 13.10 -1.34
C THR A 8 16.74 12.21 -0.16
N TYR A 9 15.81 11.34 0.18
CA TYR A 9 15.98 10.45 1.31
C TYR A 9 17.02 9.38 0.99
N GLU A 10 18.03 9.27 1.83
CA GLU A 10 19.16 8.38 1.57
C GLU A 10 19.26 7.18 2.50
N GLY A 11 18.20 6.81 3.14
CA GLY A 11 18.19 5.62 3.98
C GLY A 11 18.10 4.33 3.18
N SER A 12 17.61 3.30 3.81
CA SER A 12 17.49 1.99 3.19
C SER A 12 16.44 1.91 2.10
N GLY A 13 15.68 2.97 1.91
CA GLY A 13 14.52 2.94 1.04
C GLY A 13 13.25 2.56 1.78
N ASN A 14 13.36 2.24 3.04
CA ASN A 14 12.23 1.91 3.90
C ASN A 14 12.29 2.79 5.14
N VAL A 15 11.48 3.84 5.14
CA VAL A 15 11.50 4.81 6.23
C VAL A 15 11.11 4.15 7.56
N PHE A 16 10.27 3.12 7.52
CA PHE A 16 9.87 2.43 8.75
C PHE A 16 11.05 1.69 9.40
N ALA A 17 11.92 1.09 8.57
CA ALA A 17 13.11 0.44 9.07
C ALA A 17 14.08 1.45 9.66
N ASP A 18 14.25 2.59 8.99
CA ASP A 18 15.17 3.63 9.42
C ASP A 18 14.73 4.27 10.72
N LEU A 19 13.42 4.29 10.99
CA LEU A 19 12.87 4.80 12.24
C LEU A 19 12.88 3.77 13.36
N GLY A 20 13.30 2.52 13.06
CA GLY A 20 13.35 1.48 14.07
C GLY A 20 12.00 0.90 14.44
N LEU A 21 10.98 1.06 13.60
CA LEU A 21 9.66 0.55 13.87
C LEU A 21 9.60 -0.95 13.63
N PRO A 22 8.75 -1.68 14.38
CA PRO A 22 8.62 -3.13 14.17
C PRO A 22 7.99 -3.44 12.82
N ASN A 23 8.38 -4.58 12.26
CA ASN A 23 7.83 -5.07 10.99
C ASN A 23 7.88 -4.02 9.88
N PRO A 24 9.08 -3.45 9.60
CA PRO A 24 9.16 -2.33 8.65
C PRO A 24 8.78 -2.74 7.22
N GLU A 25 9.08 -3.98 6.81
CA GLU A 25 8.73 -4.42 5.46
C GLU A 25 7.21 -4.51 5.29
N GLU A 26 6.52 -5.04 6.30
CA GLU A 26 5.07 -5.15 6.25
C GLU A 26 4.44 -3.75 6.27
N ARG A 27 4.97 -2.85 7.08
CA ARG A 27 4.45 -1.48 7.14
C ARG A 27 4.60 -0.77 5.82
N LEU A 28 5.74 -0.94 5.16
CA LEU A 28 5.96 -0.32 3.86
C LEU A 28 5.00 -0.88 2.82
N LEU A 29 4.83 -2.20 2.80
CA LEU A 29 3.91 -2.83 1.86
C LEU A 29 2.48 -2.32 2.06
N LYS A 30 2.01 -2.32 3.30
CA LYS A 30 0.65 -1.85 3.60
C LYS A 30 0.48 -0.37 3.25
N SER A 31 1.47 0.45 3.57
CA SER A 31 1.43 1.87 3.25
C SER A 31 1.32 2.09 1.74
N SER A 32 2.06 1.30 0.97
CA SER A 32 2.02 1.40 -0.49
C SER A 32 0.66 1.01 -1.03
N ILE A 33 0.05 -0.03 -0.47
CA ILE A 33 -1.28 -0.46 -0.90
C ILE A 33 -2.33 0.59 -0.56
N VAL A 34 -2.26 1.16 0.64
CA VAL A 34 -3.21 2.20 1.06
C VAL A 34 -3.08 3.44 0.17
N THR A 35 -1.86 3.80 -0.20
CA THR A 35 -1.63 4.92 -1.11
C THR A 35 -2.31 4.67 -2.45
N GLU A 36 -2.19 3.45 -2.97
CA GLU A 36 -2.83 3.11 -4.24
C GLU A 36 -4.36 3.12 -4.10
N LEU A 37 -4.87 2.62 -2.98
CA LEU A 37 -6.31 2.64 -2.72
C LEU A 37 -6.81 4.09 -2.70
N HIS A 38 -6.08 4.98 -2.05
CA HIS A 38 -6.41 6.40 -2.00
C HIS A 38 -6.46 6.98 -3.43
N ARG A 39 -5.46 6.64 -4.24
CA ARG A 39 -5.39 7.10 -5.61
C ARG A 39 -6.58 6.64 -6.44
N LEU A 40 -6.99 5.38 -6.27
CA LEU A 40 -8.11 4.83 -7.02
C LEU A 40 -9.43 5.49 -6.61
N ILE A 41 -9.62 5.72 -5.32
CA ILE A 41 -10.82 6.39 -4.84
C ILE A 41 -10.90 7.79 -5.44
N LYS A 42 -9.80 8.51 -5.43
CA LYS A 42 -9.75 9.87 -5.95
C LYS A 42 -9.95 9.89 -7.46
N ALA A 43 -9.33 8.94 -8.17
CA ALA A 43 -9.44 8.88 -9.63
C ALA A 43 -10.87 8.64 -10.08
N ARG A 44 -11.66 7.90 -9.29
CA ARG A 44 -13.05 7.64 -9.60
C ARG A 44 -13.99 8.73 -9.07
N GLY A 45 -13.46 9.72 -8.36
CA GLY A 45 -14.27 10.78 -7.78
C GLY A 45 -15.26 10.29 -6.74
N LEU A 46 -14.91 9.22 -6.03
CA LEU A 46 -15.81 8.66 -5.02
C LEU A 46 -15.68 9.38 -3.70
N THR A 47 -16.82 9.55 -3.02
CA THR A 47 -16.79 9.98 -1.63
C THR A 47 -16.36 8.80 -0.76
N GLN A 48 -15.98 9.07 0.49
CA GLN A 48 -15.63 7.99 1.40
C GLN A 48 -16.80 7.06 1.64
N VAL A 49 -18.02 7.59 1.69
CA VAL A 49 -19.20 6.76 1.89
C VAL A 49 -19.37 5.78 0.72
N LYS A 50 -19.24 6.27 -0.49
CA LYS A 50 -19.40 5.42 -1.67
C LYS A 50 -18.26 4.41 -1.79
N ALA A 51 -17.04 4.85 -1.51
CA ALA A 51 -15.89 3.96 -1.56
C ALA A 51 -16.01 2.85 -0.51
N ALA A 52 -16.45 3.20 0.70
CA ALA A 52 -16.64 2.21 1.75
C ALA A 52 -17.67 1.16 1.35
N LYS A 53 -18.75 1.60 0.71
CA LYS A 53 -19.76 0.67 0.21
C LYS A 53 -19.19 -0.27 -0.83
N LEU A 54 -18.40 0.26 -1.75
CA LEU A 54 -17.78 -0.56 -2.79
C LEU A 54 -16.86 -1.61 -2.20
N ILE A 55 -16.09 -1.23 -1.20
CA ILE A 55 -15.13 -2.12 -0.54
C ILE A 55 -15.83 -3.09 0.41
N GLY A 56 -16.94 -2.67 1.01
CA GLY A 56 -17.67 -3.51 1.95
C GLY A 56 -17.31 -3.27 3.41
N ILE A 57 -16.86 -2.08 3.74
CA ILE A 57 -16.54 -1.70 5.11
C ILE A 57 -17.31 -0.43 5.47
N SER A 58 -17.31 -0.09 6.76
CA SER A 58 -17.99 1.14 7.19
C SER A 58 -17.17 2.37 6.80
N GLN A 59 -17.84 3.51 6.69
CA GLN A 59 -17.15 4.75 6.38
C GLN A 59 -16.12 5.14 7.45
N PRO A 60 -16.43 5.03 8.75
CA PRO A 60 -15.38 5.29 9.74
C PRO A 60 -14.18 4.37 9.61
N ASP A 61 -14.41 3.09 9.31
CA ASP A 61 -13.30 2.16 9.10
C ASP A 61 -12.44 2.58 7.92
N LEU A 62 -13.07 3.00 6.82
CA LEU A 62 -12.31 3.49 5.68
C LEU A 62 -11.52 4.75 6.03
N SER A 63 -12.12 5.64 6.79
CA SER A 63 -11.44 6.85 7.21
C SER A 63 -10.19 6.53 8.02
N HIS A 64 -10.29 5.59 8.95
CA HIS A 64 -9.14 5.13 9.74
C HIS A 64 -8.09 4.49 8.85
N LEU A 65 -8.53 3.64 7.92
CA LEU A 65 -7.65 2.96 6.99
C LEU A 65 -6.82 3.97 6.18
N LEU A 66 -7.48 4.98 5.63
CA LEU A 66 -6.80 5.96 4.80
C LEU A 66 -5.83 6.84 5.58
N ARG A 67 -5.98 6.90 6.90
CA ARG A 67 -5.04 7.61 7.76
C ARG A 67 -3.92 6.73 8.28
N GLY A 68 -3.94 5.45 7.93
CA GLY A 68 -2.93 4.52 8.38
C GLY A 68 -3.21 3.90 9.74
N ASP A 69 -4.39 4.12 10.29
CA ASP A 69 -4.78 3.63 11.62
C ASP A 69 -5.63 2.38 11.49
N ASP A 70 -5.10 1.31 10.91
CA ASP A 70 -5.89 0.13 10.66
C ASP A 70 -5.15 -1.13 11.09
N ASP A 71 -5.91 -2.21 11.26
CA ASP A 71 -5.38 -3.52 11.57
C ASP A 71 -5.56 -4.52 10.45
N TYR A 72 -5.86 -4.05 9.24
CA TYR A 72 -6.07 -4.95 8.12
C TYR A 72 -4.74 -5.57 7.68
N SER A 73 -4.80 -6.85 7.30
CA SER A 73 -3.63 -7.53 6.75
C SER A 73 -3.37 -7.04 5.32
N ALA A 74 -2.15 -7.28 4.84
CA ALA A 74 -1.81 -6.93 3.46
C ALA A 74 -2.74 -7.66 2.48
N GLU A 75 -3.05 -8.91 2.77
CA GLU A 75 -3.97 -9.68 1.91
C GLU A 75 -5.34 -9.02 1.85
N CYS A 76 -5.86 -8.59 3.00
CA CYS A 76 -7.14 -7.90 3.06
C CYS A 76 -7.12 -6.62 2.22
N LEU A 77 -6.03 -5.85 2.35
CA LEU A 77 -5.87 -4.61 1.60
C LEU A 77 -5.82 -4.86 0.09
N MET A 78 -5.13 -5.92 -0.31
CA MET A 78 -5.07 -6.28 -1.72
C MET A 78 -6.45 -6.66 -2.25
N LYS A 79 -7.25 -7.36 -1.44
CA LYS A 79 -8.61 -7.69 -1.85
C LYS A 79 -9.46 -6.44 -2.03
N MET A 80 -9.23 -5.41 -1.22
CA MET A 80 -9.93 -4.14 -1.38
C MET A 80 -9.60 -3.51 -2.74
N LEU A 81 -8.33 -3.59 -3.16
CA LEU A 81 -7.95 -3.05 -4.46
C LEU A 81 -8.69 -3.75 -5.60
N THR A 82 -8.95 -5.05 -5.47
CA THR A 82 -9.65 -5.77 -6.53
C THR A 82 -11.08 -5.28 -6.72
N MET A 83 -11.65 -4.63 -5.71
CA MET A 83 -13.00 -4.05 -5.85
C MET A 83 -13.01 -2.84 -6.79
N PHE A 84 -11.83 -2.33 -7.15
CA PHE A 84 -11.68 -1.25 -8.12
C PHE A 84 -11.25 -1.77 -9.48
N GLU A 85 -11.60 -3.03 -9.78
CA GLU A 85 -11.31 -3.65 -11.08
C GLU A 85 -9.81 -3.74 -11.34
N GLN A 86 -9.05 -4.01 -10.29
CA GLN A 86 -7.62 -4.22 -10.40
C GLN A 86 -7.31 -5.70 -10.23
N ASP A 87 -6.47 -6.22 -11.10
CA ASP A 87 -5.95 -7.57 -10.95
C ASP A 87 -4.63 -7.51 -10.20
N ILE A 88 -4.47 -8.37 -9.22
CA ILE A 88 -3.25 -8.43 -8.43
C ILE A 88 -2.47 -9.66 -8.87
N GLU A 89 -1.25 -9.45 -9.33
CA GLU A 89 -0.36 -10.53 -9.73
C GLU A 89 0.85 -10.54 -8.81
N ILE A 90 1.23 -11.72 -8.38
CA ILE A 90 2.39 -11.89 -7.51
C ILE A 90 3.48 -12.59 -8.32
N VAL A 91 4.60 -11.91 -8.53
CA VAL A 91 5.69 -12.39 -9.36
C VAL A 91 6.93 -12.54 -8.49
N MET A 92 7.58 -13.70 -8.61
CA MET A 92 8.85 -13.95 -7.91
C MET A 92 9.98 -13.91 -8.92
N ARG A 93 11.06 -13.21 -8.54
CA ARG A 93 12.27 -13.18 -9.36
C ARG A 93 13.49 -13.43 -8.51
N PRO A 94 14.54 -14.04 -9.06
CA PRO A 94 15.77 -14.19 -8.31
C PRO A 94 16.33 -12.82 -7.93
N HIS A 95 16.81 -12.71 -6.69
CA HIS A 95 17.46 -11.51 -6.22
C HIS A 95 18.86 -11.42 -6.84
N ARG A 96 19.27 -10.21 -7.21
CA ARG A 96 20.53 -10.05 -7.93
C ARG A 96 21.75 -10.24 -7.05
N LYS A 97 21.66 -9.87 -5.78
CA LYS A 97 22.79 -9.97 -4.87
C LYS A 97 22.69 -11.23 -4.05
N ALA A 98 23.64 -12.13 -4.25
CA ALA A 98 23.69 -13.35 -3.46
C ALA A 98 23.98 -13.01 -2.01
N GLY A 99 23.39 -13.75 -1.10
CA GLY A 99 23.64 -13.57 0.32
C GLY A 99 22.79 -12.54 1.00
N GLU A 100 21.95 -11.84 0.27
CA GLU A 100 21.02 -10.87 0.85
C GLU A 100 19.59 -11.36 0.67
N PRO A 101 18.72 -11.13 1.66
CA PRO A 101 17.32 -11.47 1.46
C PRO A 101 16.71 -10.57 0.41
N GLY A 102 15.77 -11.12 -0.35
CA GLY A 102 15.01 -10.32 -1.29
C GLY A 102 14.06 -9.40 -0.57
N ARG A 103 13.25 -8.69 -1.34
CA ARG A 103 12.29 -7.75 -0.76
C ARG A 103 10.95 -7.91 -1.42
N ILE A 104 9.92 -7.48 -0.71
CA ILE A 104 8.56 -7.47 -1.23
C ILE A 104 8.26 -6.04 -1.64
N THR A 105 7.95 -5.84 -2.93
CA THR A 105 7.69 -4.51 -3.46
C THR A 105 6.31 -4.48 -4.09
N PHE A 106 5.56 -3.43 -3.83
CA PHE A 106 4.27 -3.20 -4.46
C PHE A 106 4.45 -2.22 -5.60
N LYS A 107 4.12 -2.63 -6.83
CA LYS A 107 4.34 -1.80 -8.02
C LYS A 107 3.07 -1.70 -8.84
N PRO A 108 2.25 -0.67 -8.63
CA PRO A 108 1.10 -0.47 -9.51
C PRO A 108 1.57 -0.18 -10.92
N VAL A 109 0.88 -0.76 -11.89
CA VAL A 109 1.18 -0.55 -13.29
C VAL A 109 0.08 0.32 -13.89
N ALA A 110 0.47 1.39 -14.58
CA ALA A 110 -0.51 2.26 -15.21
C ALA A 110 -1.23 1.52 -16.33
N ALA A 111 -2.53 1.74 -16.43
CA ALA A 111 -3.34 1.11 -17.47
C ALA A 111 -3.06 1.74 -18.84
#